data_77dbf4852da6d7ad0284a22d573127c8
#
_entry.id   77dbf4852da6d7ad0284a22d573127c8
#
_cell.length_a   1.000
_cell.length_b   1.000
_cell.length_c   1.000
_cell.angle_alpha   90.00
_cell.angle_beta   90.00
_cell.angle_gamma   90.00
#
_symmetry.space_group_name_H-M   'P 1'
#
loop_
_entity.id
_entity.type
_entity.pdbx_description
1 polymer ?
#
loop_
_entity_poly.entity_id
_entity_poly.type
_entity_poly.pdbx_seq_one_letter_code
_entity_poly.pdbx_strand_id
1 'polypeptide(L)'
;MQNLLIEEVSYFKSEMLDTIKRFLVFCRTKGIEVIYVRHESKNGVLKKDTEPWQIYHEVRPNVGEKIFDKLRSSSFYQTGLKEYLRVKGIETIILAGMETGFCINATVQAGFEHGFEMLILKSGHTAGDYDAPLMSAERSVAYHNKLWDGRFGKVLSVEDLEMLFIK
;
A
#
# COMPACT_ATOMS: atom_id res chain seq x y z
N MET A 1 5.67 2.64 2.39
CA MET A 1 5.69 3.49 3.61
C MET A 1 7.14 3.91 3.86
N GLN A 2 7.49 5.10 3.42
CA GLN A 2 8.85 5.66 3.52
C GLN A 2 8.85 6.80 4.52
N ASN A 3 9.99 7.11 5.12
CA ASN A 3 10.09 8.10 6.19
C ASN A 3 9.46 9.44 5.81
N LEU A 4 9.87 10.02 4.67
CA LEU A 4 9.32 11.29 4.20
C LEU A 4 7.78 11.29 4.13
N LEU A 5 7.20 10.24 3.53
CA LEU A 5 5.75 10.18 3.35
C LEU A 5 5.00 10.09 4.69
N ILE A 6 5.58 9.44 5.68
CA ILE A 6 5.01 9.37 7.03
C ILE A 6 5.12 10.72 7.75
N GLU A 7 6.17 11.48 7.50
CA GLU A 7 6.35 12.81 8.09
C GLU A 7 5.37 13.84 7.51
N GLU A 8 5.11 13.77 6.22
CA GLU A 8 4.28 14.74 5.50
C GLU A 8 2.78 14.59 5.76
N VAL A 9 2.29 13.41 6.18
CA VAL A 9 0.87 13.20 6.45
C VAL A 9 0.54 13.35 7.93
N SER A 10 -0.63 13.92 8.20
CA SER A 10 -1.19 14.04 9.56
C SER A 10 -2.51 13.28 9.71
N TYR A 11 -3.33 13.26 8.66
CA TYR A 11 -4.63 12.62 8.71
C TYR A 11 -4.52 11.11 8.92
N PHE A 12 -5.15 10.62 9.98
CA PHE A 12 -5.29 9.19 10.30
C PHE A 12 -3.96 8.40 10.38
N LYS A 13 -2.84 9.10 10.63
CA LYS A 13 -1.50 8.51 10.59
C LYS A 13 -1.30 7.41 11.62
N SER A 14 -1.64 7.67 12.88
CA SER A 14 -1.45 6.71 13.98
C SER A 14 -2.30 5.46 13.79
N GLU A 15 -3.56 5.64 13.47
CA GLU A 15 -4.52 4.54 13.25
C GLU A 15 -4.14 3.69 12.04
N MET A 16 -3.66 4.32 10.96
CA MET A 16 -3.15 3.61 9.79
C MET A 16 -1.91 2.77 10.15
N LEU A 17 -0.96 3.34 10.87
CA LEU A 17 0.24 2.64 11.30
C LEU A 17 -0.10 1.45 12.20
N ASP A 18 -0.99 1.63 13.18
CA ASP A 18 -1.42 0.55 14.07
C ASP A 18 -2.15 -0.56 13.31
N THR A 19 -3.02 -0.19 12.37
CA THR A 19 -3.72 -1.12 11.49
C THR A 19 -2.71 -1.94 10.66
N ILE A 20 -1.74 -1.28 10.03
CA ILE A 20 -0.73 -1.96 9.20
C ILE A 20 0.18 -2.85 10.05
N LYS A 21 0.63 -2.40 11.23
CA LYS A 21 1.43 -3.22 12.16
C LYS A 21 0.69 -4.50 12.57
N ARG A 22 -0.57 -4.36 12.99
CA ARG A 22 -1.42 -5.51 13.32
C ARG A 22 -1.54 -6.46 12.15
N PHE A 23 -1.81 -5.95 10.97
CA PHE A 23 -1.99 -6.78 9.77
C PHE A 23 -0.69 -7.44 9.31
N LEU A 24 0.46 -6.78 9.42
CA LEU A 24 1.77 -7.38 9.17
C LEU A 24 2.05 -8.58 10.09
N VAL A 25 1.73 -8.45 11.39
CA VAL A 25 1.84 -9.57 12.35
C VAL A 25 0.96 -10.73 11.92
N PHE A 26 -0.30 -10.47 11.53
CA PHE A 26 -1.21 -11.49 11.04
C PHE A 26 -0.66 -12.19 9.78
N CYS A 27 -0.26 -11.45 8.76
CA CYS A 27 0.28 -12.01 7.52
C CYS A 27 1.48 -12.92 7.80
N ARG A 28 2.44 -12.44 8.60
CA ARG A 28 3.64 -13.20 8.98
C ARG A 28 3.31 -14.48 9.74
N THR A 29 2.36 -14.41 10.67
CA THR A 29 1.90 -15.58 11.44
C THR A 29 1.21 -16.62 10.57
N LYS A 30 0.47 -16.19 9.55
CA LYS A 30 -0.25 -17.08 8.62
C LYS A 30 0.59 -17.51 7.42
N GLY A 31 1.85 -17.08 7.32
CA GLY A 31 2.71 -17.39 6.17
C GLY A 31 2.26 -16.72 4.87
N ILE A 32 1.47 -15.64 4.96
CA ILE A 32 1.09 -14.81 3.81
C ILE A 32 2.31 -13.99 3.41
N GLU A 33 2.67 -14.03 2.13
CA GLU A 33 3.86 -13.35 1.65
C GLU A 33 3.72 -11.83 1.76
N VAL A 34 4.68 -11.19 2.43
CA VAL A 34 4.74 -9.75 2.60
C VAL A 34 5.74 -9.17 1.62
N ILE A 35 5.28 -8.24 0.80
CA ILE A 35 6.07 -7.57 -0.24
C ILE A 35 6.05 -6.07 -0.01
N TYR A 36 7.22 -5.46 -0.06
CA TYR A 36 7.37 -4.01 0.06
C TYR A 36 7.63 -3.37 -1.30
N VAL A 37 7.05 -2.18 -1.50
CA VAL A 37 7.35 -1.36 -2.66
C VAL A 37 7.75 0.03 -2.20
N ARG A 38 8.92 0.50 -2.68
CA ARG A 38 9.44 1.85 -2.40
C ARG A 38 9.41 2.70 -3.66
N HIS A 39 9.08 3.96 -3.51
CA HIS A 39 9.19 4.94 -4.58
C HIS A 39 10.57 5.58 -4.57
N GLU A 40 11.21 5.65 -5.74
CA GLU A 40 12.44 6.40 -5.95
C GLU A 40 12.15 7.60 -6.87
N SER A 41 12.64 8.78 -6.51
CA SER A 41 12.64 9.95 -7.37
C SER A 41 14.06 10.33 -7.74
N LYS A 42 14.43 10.21 -9.02
CA LYS A 42 15.81 10.45 -9.50
C LYS A 42 16.34 11.85 -9.14
N ASN A 43 15.47 12.85 -9.21
CA ASN A 43 15.83 14.26 -8.97
C ASN A 43 14.98 14.89 -7.85
N GLY A 44 14.35 14.08 -7.01
CA GLY A 44 13.45 14.52 -5.94
C GLY A 44 13.96 14.15 -4.56
N VAL A 45 13.10 14.38 -3.59
CA VAL A 45 13.39 14.16 -2.15
C VAL A 45 13.48 12.68 -1.76
N LEU A 46 12.87 11.76 -2.54
CA LEU A 46 12.97 10.32 -2.33
C LEU A 46 14.14 9.71 -3.13
N LYS A 47 15.31 10.32 -3.02
CA LYS A 47 16.51 9.80 -3.68
C LYS A 47 16.96 8.51 -3.00
N LYS A 48 17.27 7.50 -3.80
CA LYS A 48 17.77 6.20 -3.33
C LYS A 48 18.93 6.35 -2.34
N ASP A 49 18.94 5.50 -1.32
CA ASP A 49 19.96 5.41 -0.26
C ASP A 49 20.01 6.61 0.68
N THR A 50 19.04 7.53 0.61
CA THR A 50 18.86 8.62 1.59
C THR A 50 17.88 8.22 2.70
N GLU A 51 17.94 8.91 3.84
CA GLU A 51 17.07 8.65 4.98
C GLU A 51 15.58 8.82 4.62
N PRO A 52 15.12 9.89 3.93
CA PRO A 52 13.72 10.04 3.50
C PRO A 52 13.17 8.89 2.65
N TRP A 53 14.02 8.21 1.87
CA TRP A 53 13.66 7.09 1.02
C TRP A 53 13.51 5.77 1.79
N GLN A 54 14.11 5.62 2.96
CA GLN A 54 14.05 4.38 3.73
C GLN A 54 12.62 4.04 4.15
N ILE A 55 12.34 2.74 4.30
CA ILE A 55 11.07 2.28 4.85
C ILE A 55 10.99 2.66 6.32
N TYR A 56 9.85 3.23 6.71
CA TYR A 56 9.62 3.69 8.08
C TYR A 56 9.82 2.55 9.08
N HIS A 57 10.56 2.83 10.14
CA HIS A 57 11.10 1.81 11.05
C HIS A 57 10.04 0.94 11.73
N GLU A 58 8.85 1.49 12.05
CA GLU A 58 7.78 0.73 12.72
C GLU A 58 7.14 -0.34 11.82
N VAL A 59 7.26 -0.22 10.52
CA VAL A 59 6.69 -1.14 9.52
C VAL A 59 7.76 -1.75 8.61
N ARG A 60 9.00 -1.78 9.06
CA ARG A 60 10.13 -2.30 8.29
C ARG A 60 9.96 -3.77 7.89
N PRO A 61 10.54 -4.19 6.76
CA PRO A 61 10.55 -5.57 6.35
C PRO A 61 11.36 -6.46 7.30
N ASN A 62 10.93 -7.70 7.46
CA ASN A 62 11.73 -8.75 8.05
C ASN A 62 12.81 -9.24 7.06
N VAL A 63 13.82 -9.91 7.59
CA VAL A 63 14.84 -10.56 6.74
C VAL A 63 14.16 -11.57 5.80
N GLY A 64 14.43 -11.44 4.50
CA GLY A 64 13.88 -12.31 3.47
C GLY A 64 12.60 -11.79 2.81
N GLU A 65 11.91 -10.79 3.37
CA GLU A 65 10.76 -10.16 2.71
C GLU A 65 11.21 -9.36 1.49
N LYS A 66 10.47 -9.51 0.39
CA LYS A 66 10.84 -8.94 -0.91
C LYS A 66 10.57 -7.44 -0.97
N ILE A 67 11.51 -6.69 -1.53
CA ILE A 67 11.37 -5.25 -1.76
C ILE A 67 11.52 -4.98 -3.26
N PHE A 68 10.60 -4.18 -3.82
CA PHE A 68 10.67 -3.66 -5.18
C PHE A 68 10.79 -2.13 -5.14
N ASP A 69 11.68 -1.57 -5.95
CA ASP A 69 11.79 -0.15 -6.15
C ASP A 69 11.05 0.28 -7.42
N LYS A 70 10.33 1.40 -7.38
CA LYS A 70 9.53 1.91 -8.49
C LYS A 70 9.84 3.38 -8.76
N LEU A 71 9.70 3.77 -10.02
CA LEU A 71 9.91 5.15 -10.51
C LEU A 71 8.60 5.86 -10.92
N ARG A 72 7.46 5.17 -10.79
CA ARG A 72 6.13 5.69 -11.13
C ARG A 72 5.13 5.34 -10.02
N SER A 73 3.94 5.92 -10.08
CA SER A 73 2.93 5.69 -9.04
C SER A 73 2.53 4.22 -8.94
N SER A 74 2.28 3.54 -10.06
CA SER A 74 1.94 2.11 -10.03
C SER A 74 3.11 1.23 -9.58
N SER A 75 2.83 0.28 -8.70
CA SER A 75 3.80 -0.74 -8.26
C SER A 75 4.15 -1.76 -9.36
N PHE A 76 3.39 -1.79 -10.45
CA PHE A 76 3.60 -2.74 -11.55
C PHE A 76 4.46 -2.18 -12.69
N TYR A 77 4.61 -0.84 -12.78
CA TYR A 77 5.30 -0.24 -13.91
C TYR A 77 6.82 -0.49 -13.86
N GLN A 78 7.31 -1.36 -14.72
CA GLN A 78 8.74 -1.68 -14.88
C GLN A 78 9.46 -2.12 -13.58
N THR A 79 8.74 -2.80 -12.67
CA THR A 79 9.31 -3.27 -11.39
C THR A 79 9.63 -4.76 -11.39
N GLY A 80 9.03 -5.55 -12.28
CA GLY A 80 9.07 -7.01 -12.23
C GLY A 80 8.11 -7.62 -11.20
N LEU A 81 7.30 -6.80 -10.50
CA LEU A 81 6.36 -7.31 -9.49
C LEU A 81 5.32 -8.25 -10.10
N LYS A 82 4.76 -7.93 -11.27
CA LYS A 82 3.75 -8.75 -11.94
C LYS A 82 4.28 -10.16 -12.24
N GLU A 83 5.47 -10.23 -12.80
CA GLU A 83 6.14 -11.48 -13.15
C GLU A 83 6.43 -12.31 -11.90
N TYR A 84 6.92 -11.65 -10.84
CA TYR A 84 7.18 -12.27 -9.55
C TYR A 84 5.92 -12.90 -8.96
N LEU A 85 4.80 -12.17 -8.91
CA LEU A 85 3.52 -12.66 -8.38
C LEU A 85 2.99 -13.85 -9.20
N ARG A 86 3.10 -13.79 -10.52
CA ARG A 86 2.67 -14.89 -11.40
C ARG A 86 3.50 -16.16 -11.23
N VAL A 87 4.82 -16.03 -11.12
CA VAL A 87 5.71 -17.18 -10.88
C VAL A 87 5.40 -17.84 -9.53
N LYS A 88 4.98 -17.05 -8.55
CA LYS A 88 4.55 -17.54 -7.23
C LYS A 88 3.11 -18.09 -7.21
N GLY A 89 2.35 -17.98 -8.29
CA GLY A 89 0.93 -18.37 -8.34
C GLY A 89 0.03 -17.50 -7.47
N ILE A 90 0.44 -16.26 -7.19
CA ILE A 90 -0.34 -15.31 -6.38
C ILE A 90 -1.39 -14.66 -7.29
N GLU A 91 -2.65 -14.83 -6.94
CA GLU A 91 -3.81 -14.29 -7.67
C GLU A 91 -4.49 -13.15 -6.92
N THR A 92 -4.38 -13.10 -5.59
CA THR A 92 -5.00 -12.11 -4.71
C THR A 92 -3.93 -11.23 -4.07
N ILE A 93 -4.13 -9.92 -4.10
CA ILE A 93 -3.24 -8.91 -3.51
C ILE A 93 -3.99 -8.14 -2.45
N ILE A 94 -3.46 -8.11 -1.23
CA ILE A 94 -3.94 -7.22 -0.18
C ILE A 94 -3.04 -5.99 -0.16
N LEU A 95 -3.61 -4.80 -0.38
CA LEU A 95 -2.86 -3.56 -0.55
C LEU A 95 -3.08 -2.61 0.63
N ALA A 96 -1.97 -2.07 1.14
CA ALA A 96 -1.93 -1.03 2.15
C ALA A 96 -0.76 -0.07 1.87
N GLY A 97 -0.79 1.12 2.44
CA GLY A 97 0.30 2.09 2.37
C GLY A 97 -0.12 3.49 1.95
N MET A 98 0.75 4.19 1.23
CA MET A 98 0.60 5.61 0.90
C MET A 98 1.03 5.91 -0.53
N GLU A 99 0.44 6.94 -1.16
CA GLU A 99 -0.73 7.68 -0.69
C GLU A 99 -1.95 7.24 -1.46
N THR A 100 -3.13 7.41 -0.83
CA THR A 100 -4.44 6.99 -1.35
C THR A 100 -4.66 7.37 -2.81
N GLY A 101 -4.62 8.65 -3.14
CA GLY A 101 -4.91 9.18 -4.49
C GLY A 101 -3.80 8.93 -5.53
N PHE A 102 -2.62 8.55 -5.09
CA PHE A 102 -1.44 8.39 -5.95
C PHE A 102 -1.03 6.92 -6.09
N CYS A 103 -0.08 6.49 -5.27
CA CYS A 103 0.53 5.16 -5.39
C CYS A 103 -0.48 4.04 -5.16
N ILE A 104 -1.39 4.19 -4.18
CA ILE A 104 -2.39 3.18 -3.88
C ILE A 104 -3.40 3.11 -5.02
N ASN A 105 -4.00 4.24 -5.43
CA ASN A 105 -4.97 4.26 -6.53
C ASN A 105 -4.39 3.70 -7.83
N ALA A 106 -3.19 4.13 -8.22
CA ALA A 106 -2.53 3.63 -9.42
C ALA A 106 -2.23 2.12 -9.37
N THR A 107 -1.90 1.60 -8.17
CA THR A 107 -1.61 0.18 -7.99
C THR A 107 -2.87 -0.67 -7.97
N VAL A 108 -3.96 -0.19 -7.33
CA VAL A 108 -5.28 -0.86 -7.35
C VAL A 108 -5.75 -1.06 -8.78
N GLN A 109 -5.79 0.02 -9.57
CA GLN A 109 -6.26 -0.04 -10.95
C GLN A 109 -5.37 -0.94 -11.82
N ALA A 110 -4.05 -0.78 -11.74
CA ALA A 110 -3.13 -1.60 -12.50
C ALA A 110 -3.19 -3.08 -12.09
N GLY A 111 -3.35 -3.40 -10.81
CA GLY A 111 -3.52 -4.77 -10.34
C GLY A 111 -4.78 -5.42 -10.91
N PHE A 112 -5.91 -4.69 -10.86
CA PHE A 112 -7.17 -5.11 -11.46
C PHE A 112 -7.03 -5.35 -12.97
N GLU A 113 -6.43 -4.41 -13.73
CA GLU A 113 -6.18 -4.55 -15.18
C GLU A 113 -5.24 -5.71 -15.51
N HIS A 114 -4.37 -6.10 -14.58
CA HIS A 114 -3.52 -7.28 -14.70
C HIS A 114 -4.20 -8.59 -14.32
N GLY A 115 -5.48 -8.56 -13.90
CA GLY A 115 -6.27 -9.72 -13.55
C GLY A 115 -6.07 -10.24 -12.13
N PHE A 116 -5.48 -9.46 -11.22
CA PHE A 116 -5.40 -9.81 -9.80
C PHE A 116 -6.70 -9.46 -9.08
N GLU A 117 -7.10 -10.31 -8.13
CA GLU A 117 -8.10 -9.93 -7.13
C GLU A 117 -7.48 -8.92 -6.17
N MET A 118 -8.06 -7.71 -6.11
CA MET A 118 -7.55 -6.63 -5.27
C MET A 118 -8.37 -6.53 -3.99
N LEU A 119 -7.72 -6.72 -2.85
CA LEU A 119 -8.26 -6.45 -1.52
C LEU A 119 -7.55 -5.23 -0.94
N ILE A 120 -8.28 -4.23 -0.52
CA ILE A 120 -7.72 -2.98 0.00
C ILE A 120 -7.99 -2.91 1.49
N LEU A 121 -6.95 -2.76 2.29
CA LEU A 121 -7.07 -2.64 3.75
C LEU A 121 -7.66 -1.27 4.10
N LYS A 122 -8.93 -1.23 4.54
CA LYS A 122 -9.77 -0.04 4.71
C LYS A 122 -9.10 1.08 5.50
N SER A 123 -8.50 0.77 6.63
CA SER A 123 -7.77 1.72 7.47
C SER A 123 -6.26 1.64 7.29
N GLY A 124 -5.79 0.97 6.24
CA GLY A 124 -4.38 0.77 5.96
C GLY A 124 -3.79 1.74 4.95
N HIS A 125 -4.49 2.84 4.64
CA HIS A 125 -3.98 3.88 3.76
C HIS A 125 -4.44 5.27 4.19
N THR A 126 -3.70 6.30 3.78
CA THR A 126 -4.01 7.71 4.07
C THR A 126 -3.53 8.63 2.95
N ALA A 127 -3.86 9.91 3.05
CA ALA A 127 -3.48 10.96 2.11
C ALA A 127 -3.02 12.22 2.86
N GLY A 128 -2.29 13.09 2.17
CA GLY A 128 -2.02 14.46 2.62
C GLY A 128 -3.13 15.43 2.21
N ASP A 129 -3.14 16.61 2.83
CA ASP A 129 -4.10 17.71 2.55
C ASP A 129 -3.59 18.66 1.46
N TYR A 130 -2.93 18.13 0.42
CA TYR A 130 -2.27 18.95 -0.62
C TYR A 130 -3.24 19.77 -1.47
N ASP A 131 -4.45 19.25 -1.68
CA ASP A 131 -5.47 19.86 -2.53
C ASP A 131 -6.61 20.51 -1.72
N ALA A 132 -6.42 20.71 -0.41
CA ALA A 132 -7.39 21.43 0.40
C ALA A 132 -7.48 22.91 -0.08
N PRO A 133 -8.69 23.49 -0.18
CA PRO A 133 -9.99 22.99 0.29
C PRO A 133 -10.75 22.09 -0.71
N LEU A 134 -10.24 21.85 -1.91
CA LEU A 134 -10.96 21.07 -2.93
C LEU A 134 -11.15 19.62 -2.51
N MET A 135 -10.09 18.99 -2.02
CA MET A 135 -10.07 17.60 -1.59
C MET A 135 -9.22 17.45 -0.32
N SER A 136 -9.85 17.39 0.85
CA SER A 136 -9.13 17.06 2.09
C SER A 136 -8.67 15.60 2.08
N ALA A 137 -7.67 15.27 2.91
CA ALA A 137 -7.20 13.90 3.10
C ALA A 137 -8.35 12.94 3.47
N GLU A 138 -9.24 13.35 4.38
CA GLU A 138 -10.42 12.57 4.77
C GLU A 138 -11.34 12.28 3.58
N ARG A 139 -11.66 13.30 2.79
CA ARG A 139 -12.52 13.15 1.60
C ARG A 139 -11.86 12.27 0.55
N SER A 140 -10.55 12.42 0.36
CA SER A 140 -9.78 11.60 -0.57
C SER A 140 -9.84 10.12 -0.17
N VAL A 141 -9.61 9.80 1.10
CA VAL A 141 -9.70 8.42 1.62
C VAL A 141 -11.12 7.86 1.45
N ALA A 142 -12.14 8.62 1.87
CA ALA A 142 -13.53 8.19 1.76
C ALA A 142 -13.97 7.96 0.30
N TYR A 143 -13.60 8.90 -0.59
CA TYR A 143 -13.90 8.81 -2.02
C TYR A 143 -13.26 7.58 -2.66
N HIS A 144 -11.98 7.34 -2.41
CA HIS A 144 -11.27 6.22 -3.01
C HIS A 144 -11.74 4.87 -2.48
N ASN A 145 -12.04 4.76 -1.18
CA ASN A 145 -12.69 3.55 -0.64
C ASN A 145 -13.98 3.23 -1.41
N LYS A 146 -14.82 4.24 -1.63
CA LYS A 146 -16.07 4.08 -2.38
C LYS A 146 -15.83 3.78 -3.87
N LEU A 147 -14.80 4.39 -4.47
CA LEU A 147 -14.45 4.17 -5.87
C LEU A 147 -13.97 2.74 -6.11
N TRP A 148 -13.14 2.20 -5.21
CA TRP A 148 -12.55 0.88 -5.40
C TRP A 148 -13.50 -0.25 -5.07
N ASP A 149 -14.34 -0.06 -4.03
CA ASP A 149 -15.22 -1.13 -3.54
C ASP A 149 -16.27 -1.54 -4.57
N GLY A 150 -16.25 -2.82 -4.94
CA GLY A 150 -17.12 -3.42 -5.94
C GLY A 150 -16.79 -3.07 -7.40
N ARG A 151 -15.80 -2.19 -7.66
CA ARG A 151 -15.41 -1.81 -9.03
C ARG A 151 -14.03 -2.34 -9.41
N PHE A 152 -13.03 -2.11 -8.58
CA PHE A 152 -11.65 -2.54 -8.81
C PHE A 152 -11.20 -3.62 -7.82
N GLY A 153 -11.94 -3.84 -6.75
CA GLY A 153 -11.63 -4.80 -5.70
C GLY A 153 -12.63 -4.74 -4.57
N LYS A 154 -12.22 -5.18 -3.39
CA LYS A 154 -13.01 -5.10 -2.15
C LYS A 154 -12.23 -4.31 -1.11
N VAL A 155 -12.91 -3.38 -0.44
CA VAL A 155 -12.36 -2.62 0.68
C VAL A 155 -12.80 -3.30 1.97
N LEU A 156 -11.84 -3.89 2.71
CA LEU A 156 -12.11 -4.75 3.86
C LEU A 156 -11.37 -4.26 5.11
N SER A 157 -11.98 -4.42 6.28
CA SER A 157 -11.32 -4.19 7.56
C SER A 157 -10.27 -5.26 7.84
N VAL A 158 -9.44 -5.06 8.85
CA VAL A 158 -8.51 -6.12 9.31
C VAL A 158 -9.30 -7.36 9.74
N GLU A 159 -10.40 -7.17 10.46
CA GLU A 159 -11.26 -8.25 10.95
C GLU A 159 -11.85 -9.06 9.79
N ASP A 160 -12.37 -8.39 8.76
CA ASP A 160 -12.90 -9.06 7.58
C ASP A 160 -11.83 -9.87 6.86
N LEU A 161 -10.61 -9.29 6.71
CA LEU A 161 -9.48 -9.98 6.10
C LEU A 161 -9.02 -11.17 6.94
N GLU A 162 -8.92 -11.01 8.26
CA GLU A 162 -8.57 -12.11 9.17
C GLU A 162 -9.55 -13.28 9.05
N MET A 163 -10.86 -12.99 8.92
CA MET A 163 -11.90 -14.02 8.76
C MET A 163 -11.76 -14.83 7.45
N LEU A 164 -11.25 -14.24 6.37
CA LEU A 164 -11.01 -14.97 5.11
C LEU A 164 -9.98 -16.10 5.27
N PHE A 165 -9.11 -16.03 6.26
CA PHE A 165 -8.03 -16.98 6.54
C PHE A 165 -8.26 -17.86 7.78
N ILE A 166 -9.43 -17.76 8.41
CA ILE A 166 -9.87 -18.66 9.50
C ILE A 166 -10.59 -19.85 8.85
N LYS A 167 -9.83 -20.70 8.14
CA LYS A 167 -10.32 -22.01 7.70
C LYS A 167 -9.42 -23.10 8.23
#